data_627e5488941a01c8652bfd5f205ba69a
#
_entry.id   627e5488941a01c8652bfd5f205ba69a
#
_cell.length_a   1.000
_cell.length_b   1.000
_cell.length_c   1.000
_cell.angle_alpha   90.00
_cell.angle_beta   90.00
_cell.angle_gamma   90.00
#
_symmetry.space_group_name_H-M   'P 1'
#
loop_
_entity.id
_entity.type
_entity.pdbx_description
1 polymer ?
#
loop_
_entity_poly.entity_id
_entity_poly.type
_entity_poly.pdbx_seq_one_letter_code
_entity_poly.pdbx_strand_id
1 'polypeptide(L)' 'MFEGERYLTSEELCSILKISRRTLQYYRDGGIFPFIQLPGKVLFRESDIRKVLKDRFRSAYNIEDYSL' A
#
# COMPACT_ATOMS: atom_id res chain seq x y z
N MET A 1 19.66 4.28 10.15
CA MET A 1 19.54 3.84 8.95
C MET A 1 18.25 4.12 8.33
N PHE A 2 17.25 3.47 8.45
CA PHE A 2 16.00 3.84 7.84
C PHE A 2 15.10 4.45 8.88
N GLU A 3 15.58 5.46 9.52
CA GLU A 3 14.85 6.03 10.62
C GLU A 3 13.58 6.65 10.20
N GLY A 4 12.54 6.38 10.89
CA GLY A 4 11.27 6.96 10.57
C GLY A 4 10.57 6.30 9.41
N GLU A 5 11.21 5.36 8.76
CA GLU A 5 10.61 4.71 7.62
C GLU A 5 10.27 3.28 7.98
N ARG A 6 9.06 2.87 7.67
CA ARG A 6 8.64 1.53 7.96
C ARG A 6 8.40 0.79 6.67
N TYR A 7 8.86 -0.45 6.61
CA TYR A 7 8.69 -1.27 5.43
C TYR A 7 7.70 -2.39 5.72
N LEU A 8 6.85 -2.68 4.78
CA LEU A 8 5.81 -3.69 4.94
C LEU A 8 6.01 -4.79 3.93
N THR A 9 5.72 -6.01 4.35
CA THR A 9 5.73 -7.13 3.41
C THR A 9 4.38 -7.15 2.73
N SER A 10 4.29 -7.99 1.68
CA SER A 10 3.03 -8.14 0.97
C SER A 10 1.94 -8.62 1.91
N GLU A 11 2.27 -9.56 2.77
CA GLU A 11 1.29 -10.10 3.69
C GLU A 11 0.80 -9.06 4.66
N GLU A 12 1.73 -8.27 5.18
CA GLU A 12 1.35 -7.22 6.11
C GLU A 12 0.44 -6.20 5.44
N LEU A 13 0.79 -5.82 4.23
CA LEU A 13 -0.01 -4.82 3.54
C LEU A 13 -1.40 -5.35 3.21
N CYS A 14 -1.50 -6.59 2.80
CA CYS A 14 -2.79 -7.19 2.54
C CYS A 14 -3.64 -7.19 3.80
N SER A 15 -3.02 -7.47 4.92
CA SER A 15 -3.74 -7.51 6.18
C SER A 15 -4.23 -6.12 6.57
N ILE A 16 -3.39 -5.13 6.40
CA ILE A 16 -3.75 -3.78 6.76
C ILE A 16 -4.87 -3.26 5.89
N LEU A 17 -4.79 -3.50 4.61
CA LEU A 17 -5.80 -3.02 3.68
C LEU A 17 -6.97 -3.96 3.53
N LYS A 18 -6.86 -5.15 4.10
CA LYS A 18 -7.91 -6.16 4.03
C LYS A 18 -8.25 -6.51 2.59
N ILE A 19 -7.21 -6.77 1.83
CA ILE A 19 -7.37 -7.18 0.44
C ILE A 19 -6.65 -8.50 0.25
N SER A 20 -6.97 -9.19 -0.83
CA SER A 20 -6.31 -10.45 -1.12
C SER A 20 -4.97 -10.19 -1.76
N ARG A 21 -4.13 -11.21 -1.78
CA ARG A 21 -2.83 -11.08 -2.40
C ARG A 21 -2.96 -10.87 -3.88
N ARG A 22 -3.98 -11.43 -4.48
CA ARG A 22 -4.20 -11.23 -5.88
C ARG A 22 -4.54 -9.77 -6.17
N THR A 23 -5.36 -9.16 -5.34
CA THR A 23 -5.70 -7.77 -5.50
C THR A 23 -4.46 -6.89 -5.35
N LEU A 24 -3.63 -7.22 -4.38
CA LEU A 24 -2.40 -6.45 -4.18
C LEU A 24 -1.50 -6.57 -5.39
N GLN A 25 -1.39 -7.76 -5.94
CA GLN A 25 -0.55 -7.94 -7.10
C GLN A 25 -1.08 -7.14 -8.28
N TYR A 26 -2.37 -7.07 -8.39
CA TYR A 26 -3.00 -6.29 -9.44
C TYR A 26 -2.61 -4.81 -9.29
N TYR A 27 -2.64 -4.31 -8.08
CA TYR A 27 -2.25 -2.92 -7.83
C TYR A 27 -0.77 -2.70 -8.11
N ARG A 28 0.04 -3.67 -7.78
CA ARG A 28 1.46 -3.58 -8.03
C ARG A 28 1.74 -3.54 -9.52
N ASP A 29 1.13 -4.45 -10.26
CA ASP A 29 1.35 -4.55 -11.69
C ASP A 29 0.84 -3.31 -12.40
N GLY A 30 -0.18 -2.70 -11.89
CA GLY A 30 -0.73 -1.51 -12.48
C GLY A 30 0.00 -0.23 -12.11
N GLY A 31 1.03 -0.36 -11.30
CA GLY A 31 1.80 0.81 -10.91
C GLY A 31 1.11 1.69 -9.88
N ILE A 32 0.11 1.17 -9.21
CA ILE A 32 -0.59 1.96 -8.22
C ILE A 32 0.20 2.08 -6.94
N PHE A 33 0.79 0.97 -6.49
CA PHE A 33 1.60 0.98 -5.28
C PHE A 33 3.07 0.82 -5.63
N PRO A 34 3.91 1.77 -5.26
CA PRO A 34 5.35 1.61 -5.45
C PRO A 34 5.85 0.49 -4.56
N PHE A 35 6.84 -0.23 -5.02
CA PHE A 35 7.37 -1.31 -4.23
C PHE A 35 8.86 -1.47 -4.48
N ILE A 36 9.51 -2.22 -3.59
CA ILE A 36 10.93 -2.49 -3.70
C ILE A 36 11.08 -3.98 -3.93
N GLN A 37 11.71 -4.34 -5.04
CA GLN A 37 11.89 -5.74 -5.37
C GLN A 37 13.26 -6.19 -4.91
N LEU A 38 13.29 -7.14 -4.00
CA LEU A 38 14.55 -7.74 -3.57
C LEU A 38 14.52 -9.21 -3.96
N PRO A 39 15.66 -9.86 -4.01
CA PRO A 39 15.65 -11.28 -4.33
C PRO A 39 14.80 -12.05 -3.34
N GLY A 40 13.76 -12.65 -3.82
CA GLY A 40 12.87 -13.44 -2.99
C GLY A 40 11.92 -12.67 -2.11
N LYS A 41 11.83 -11.37 -2.30
CA LYS A 41 11.02 -10.59 -1.39
C LYS A 41 10.57 -9.26 -2.01
N VAL A 42 9.41 -8.82 -1.64
CA VAL A 42 8.89 -7.53 -2.08
C VAL A 42 8.52 -6.74 -0.84
N LEU A 43 8.93 -5.50 -0.81
CA LEU A 43 8.64 -4.62 0.31
C LEU A 43 7.95 -3.36 -0.17
N PHE A 44 7.15 -2.78 0.71
CA PHE A 44 6.47 -1.52 0.42
C PHE A 44 6.83 -0.54 1.51
N ARG A 45 7.07 0.70 1.14
CA ARG A 45 7.33 1.71 2.14
C ARG A 45 6.01 2.25 2.64
N GLU A 46 5.87 2.30 3.94
CA GLU A 46 4.62 2.75 4.52
C GLU A 46 4.24 4.15 4.06
N SER A 47 5.22 5.02 3.95
CA SER A 47 4.93 6.38 3.54
C SER A 47 4.39 6.45 2.12
N ASP A 48 4.88 5.59 1.24
CA ASP A 48 4.40 5.55 -0.13
C ASP A 48 2.96 5.08 -0.18
N ILE A 49 2.65 4.06 0.60
CA ILE A 49 1.30 3.52 0.63
C ILE A 49 0.34 4.55 1.18
N ARG A 50 0.75 5.21 2.23
CA ARG A 50 -0.08 6.23 2.85
C ARG A 50 -0.39 7.35 1.87
N LYS A 51 0.61 7.73 1.10
CA LYS A 51 0.45 8.79 0.13
C LYS A 51 -0.52 8.39 -0.98
N VAL A 52 -0.38 7.15 -1.47
CA VAL A 52 -1.25 6.68 -2.53
C VAL A 52 -2.70 6.62 -2.04
N LEU A 53 -2.91 6.11 -0.85
CA LEU A 53 -4.26 6.04 -0.34
C LEU A 53 -4.86 7.42 -0.18
N LYS A 54 -4.08 8.33 0.30
CA LYS A 54 -4.56 9.67 0.50
C LYS A 54 -4.94 10.32 -0.82
N ASP A 55 -4.10 10.17 -1.82
CA ASP A 55 -4.36 10.80 -3.10
C ASP A 55 -5.55 10.20 -3.80
N ARG A 56 -5.66 8.88 -3.79
CA ARG A 56 -6.71 8.25 -4.54
C ARG A 56 -8.05 8.36 -3.88
N PHE A 57 -8.09 8.09 -2.59
CA PHE A 57 -9.36 8.11 -1.91
C PHE A 57 -9.90 9.52 -1.76
N ARG A 58 -9.03 10.46 -1.70
CA ARG A 58 -9.47 11.82 -1.56
C ARG A 58 -10.21 12.29 -2.78
N SER A 59 -9.84 11.83 -3.95
CA SER A 59 -10.54 12.26 -5.13
C SER A 59 -11.75 11.42 -5.41
N ALA A 60 -11.82 10.23 -4.87
CA ALA A 60 -12.94 9.36 -5.17
C ALA A 60 -14.15 9.69 -4.32
N TYR A 61 -13.98 9.92 -3.04
CA TYR A 61 -15.07 10.26 -2.18
C TYR A 61 -14.53 10.62 -0.84
N ASN A 62 -15.40 11.01 0.01
CA ASN A 62 -15.03 11.43 1.28
C ASN A 62 -14.76 10.31 2.17
N ILE A 63 -13.58 10.20 2.63
CA ILE A 63 -13.20 9.13 3.47
C ILE A 63 -13.92 9.16 4.77
N GLU A 64 -14.22 10.29 5.23
CA GLU A 64 -14.91 10.40 6.46
C GLU A 64 -16.23 9.77 6.43
N ASP A 65 -16.92 9.89 5.34
CA ASP A 65 -18.18 9.26 5.22
C ASP A 65 -18.06 7.80 5.31
N TYR A 66 -16.93 7.30 4.98
CA TYR A 66 -16.75 5.93 4.90
C TYR A 66 -16.32 5.34 6.15
N SER A 67 -15.62 6.06 6.90
CA SER A 67 -15.06 5.51 8.03
C SER A 67 -16.05 5.17 9.02
N LEU A 68 -17.03 5.56 9.14
CA LEU A 68 -18.00 5.14 10.05
C LEU A 68 -17.69 4.20 10.96
#